data_8bf130a1f57ab870961587b4c1d4c9a6
#
_entry.id   8bf130a1f57ab870961587b4c1d4c9a6
#
_cell.length_a   1.000
_cell.length_b   1.000
_cell.length_c   1.000
_cell.angle_alpha   90.00
_cell.angle_beta   90.00
_cell.angle_gamma   90.00
#
_symmetry.space_group_name_H-M   'P 1'
#
loop_
_entity.id
_entity.type
_entity.pdbx_description
1 polymer ?
#
loop_
_entity_poly.entity_id
_entity_poly.type
_entity_poly.pdbx_seq_one_letter_code
_entity_poly.pdbx_strand_id
1 'polypeptide(L)'
;NFTKASVAGSGTAILSGSTQEAEYSVAGSGDLFASDFVAKKASASVAGSGDIKCHATDFLKVRTSGSGSVGYKGNPELDYPKKGLYKL
;
A
#
# COMPACT_ATOMS: atom_id res chain seq x y z
N ASN A 1 6.33 8.79 13.90
CA ASN A 1 5.21 9.27 13.12
C ASN A 1 4.43 8.12 12.51
N PHE A 2 3.15 8.25 12.49
CA PHE A 2 2.26 7.23 11.95
C PHE A 2 1.25 7.88 11.00
N THR A 3 1.06 7.30 9.84
CA THR A 3 0.10 7.79 8.85
C THR A 3 -0.83 6.65 8.48
N LYS A 4 -2.11 6.92 8.51
CA LYS A 4 -3.12 5.96 8.10
C LYS A 4 -3.94 6.57 6.96
N ALA A 5 -4.06 5.85 5.87
CA ALA A 5 -4.82 6.28 4.72
C ALA A 5 -5.76 5.17 4.28
N SER A 6 -6.99 5.52 3.98
CA SER A 6 -7.94 4.54 3.51
C SER A 6 -8.77 5.10 2.36
N VAL A 7 -9.13 4.23 1.44
CA VAL A 7 -9.97 4.56 0.30
C VAL A 7 -11.12 3.57 0.28
N ALA A 8 -12.32 4.09 0.22
CA ALA A 8 -13.53 3.28 0.13
C ALA A 8 -14.25 3.62 -1.16
N GLY A 9 -14.79 2.61 -1.83
CA GLY A 9 -15.48 2.80 -3.10
C GLY A 9 -14.51 2.95 -4.25
N SER A 10 -14.73 3.90 -5.14
CA SER A 10 -13.92 4.10 -6.34
C SER A 10 -13.06 5.36 -6.29
N GLY A 11 -12.81 5.89 -5.10
CA GLY A 11 -11.99 7.09 -4.95
C GLY A 11 -10.52 6.85 -5.22
N THR A 12 -9.74 7.93 -5.24
CA THR A 12 -8.31 7.88 -5.44
C THR A 12 -7.64 8.72 -4.35
N ALA A 13 -6.58 8.20 -3.75
CA ALA A 13 -5.77 8.93 -2.79
C ALA A 13 -4.34 9.02 -3.30
N ILE A 14 -3.72 10.19 -3.15
CA ILE A 14 -2.34 10.41 -3.56
C ILE A 14 -1.61 11.00 -2.36
N LEU A 15 -0.51 10.37 -1.98
CA LEU A 15 0.28 10.77 -0.83
C LEU A 15 1.72 11.07 -1.24
N SER A 16 2.31 12.06 -0.58
CA SER A 16 3.71 12.38 -0.78
C SER A 16 4.31 12.85 0.53
N GLY A 17 5.62 12.68 0.69
CA GLY A 17 6.32 13.04 1.92
C GLY A 17 7.03 11.83 2.51
N SER A 18 7.10 11.76 3.83
CA SER A 18 7.73 10.63 4.51
C SER A 18 7.14 10.42 5.90
N THR A 19 7.23 9.18 6.37
CA THR A 19 6.77 8.80 7.70
C THR A 19 7.59 7.61 8.18
N GLN A 20 7.52 7.32 9.46
CA GLN A 20 8.15 6.10 9.97
C GLN A 20 7.24 4.91 9.79
N GLU A 21 5.96 5.06 10.03
CA GLU A 21 5.00 3.99 9.86
C GLU A 21 3.81 4.48 9.06
N ALA A 22 3.32 3.64 8.16
CA ALA A 22 2.16 3.95 7.35
C ALA A 22 1.26 2.74 7.26
N GLU A 23 -0.04 3.00 7.25
CA GLU A 23 -1.04 1.96 7.05
C GLU A 23 -1.96 2.39 5.92
N TYR A 24 -2.08 1.55 4.91
CA TYR A 24 -2.91 1.83 3.74
C TYR A 24 -4.00 0.79 3.64
N SER A 25 -5.19 1.24 3.34
CA SER A 25 -6.34 0.36 3.22
C SER A 25 -7.19 0.79 2.04
N VAL A 26 -7.54 -0.14 1.17
CA VAL A 26 -8.43 0.13 0.04
C VAL A 26 -9.55 -0.90 0.07
N ALA A 27 -10.77 -0.41 0.05
CA ALA A 27 -11.96 -1.25 -0.05
C ALA A 27 -12.73 -0.85 -1.29
N GLY A 28 -13.05 -1.80 -2.15
CA GLY A 28 -13.73 -1.55 -3.41
C GLY A 28 -12.74 -1.47 -4.56
N SER A 29 -12.98 -0.59 -5.53
CA SER A 29 -12.14 -0.48 -6.71
C SER A 29 -11.30 0.82 -6.74
N GLY A 30 -11.11 1.46 -5.59
CA GLY A 30 -10.31 2.68 -5.51
C GLY A 30 -8.83 2.43 -5.68
N ASP A 31 -8.06 3.51 -5.81
CA ASP A 31 -6.62 3.46 -5.97
C ASP A 31 -5.95 4.31 -4.89
N LEU A 32 -4.79 3.85 -4.44
CA LEU A 32 -4.01 4.62 -3.49
C LEU A 32 -2.58 4.72 -4.01
N PHE A 33 -2.11 5.95 -4.24
CA PHE A 33 -0.79 6.21 -4.77
C PHE A 33 0.10 6.83 -3.69
N ALA A 34 1.00 6.05 -3.14
CA ALA A 34 1.94 6.49 -2.13
C ALA A 34 3.37 6.20 -2.55
N SER A 35 3.62 6.11 -3.85
CA SER A 35 4.98 5.82 -4.34
C SER A 35 5.94 6.97 -4.06
N ASP A 36 5.44 8.17 -3.88
CA ASP A 36 6.24 9.33 -3.48
C ASP A 36 6.20 9.59 -1.99
N PHE A 37 5.55 8.70 -1.23
CA PHE A 37 5.45 8.83 0.23
C PHE A 37 6.26 7.70 0.85
N VAL A 38 7.44 8.04 1.35
CA VAL A 38 8.38 7.04 1.85
C VAL A 38 8.03 6.68 3.28
N ALA A 39 7.86 5.40 3.54
CA ALA A 39 7.63 4.90 4.89
C ALA A 39 8.69 3.88 5.22
N LYS A 40 9.17 3.88 6.45
CA LYS A 40 10.11 2.84 6.88
C LYS A 40 9.37 1.52 7.04
N LYS A 41 8.21 1.55 7.67
CA LYS A 41 7.36 0.38 7.82
C LYS A 41 6.00 0.70 7.25
N ALA A 42 5.52 -0.12 6.35
CA ALA A 42 4.24 0.10 5.70
C ALA A 42 3.39 -1.16 5.80
N SER A 43 2.10 -0.96 5.94
CA SER A 43 1.14 -2.04 5.92
C SER A 43 0.07 -1.70 4.87
N ALA A 44 -0.13 -2.57 3.92
CA ALA A 44 -1.06 -2.34 2.83
C ALA A 44 -2.12 -3.45 2.81
N SER A 45 -3.36 -3.05 2.73
CA SER A 45 -4.48 -3.98 2.75
C SER A 45 -5.45 -3.59 1.63
N VAL A 46 -5.80 -4.54 0.78
CA VAL A 46 -6.74 -4.33 -0.31
C VAL A 46 -7.87 -5.32 -0.20
N ALA A 47 -9.09 -4.83 -0.20
CA ALA A 47 -10.28 -5.66 -0.28
C ALA A 47 -11.05 -5.23 -1.53
N GLY A 48 -11.23 -6.15 -2.47
CA GLY A 48 -11.87 -5.86 -3.74
C GLY A 48 -10.84 -5.82 -4.87
N SER A 49 -11.04 -4.96 -5.86
CA SER A 49 -10.17 -4.88 -7.03
C SER A 49 -9.32 -3.61 -7.11
N GLY A 50 -9.17 -2.90 -5.98
CA GLY A 50 -8.35 -1.69 -5.95
C GLY A 50 -6.86 -1.97 -6.00
N ASP A 51 -6.08 -0.90 -6.17
CA ASP A 51 -4.63 -0.99 -6.23
C ASP A 51 -3.99 -0.07 -5.21
N ILE A 52 -2.86 -0.50 -4.66
CA ILE A 52 -2.03 0.35 -3.81
C ILE A 52 -0.62 0.37 -4.39
N LYS A 53 -0.04 1.56 -4.47
CA LYS A 53 1.37 1.72 -4.81
C LYS A 53 2.04 2.45 -3.66
N CYS A 54 3.12 1.89 -3.15
CA CYS A 54 3.78 2.43 -1.97
C CYS A 54 5.29 2.35 -2.07
N HIS A 55 5.97 3.05 -1.17
CA HIS A 55 7.43 3.00 -1.07
C HIS A 55 7.77 2.70 0.38
N ALA A 56 8.35 1.56 0.62
CA ALA A 56 8.79 1.15 1.95
C ALA A 56 10.27 0.83 1.93
N THR A 57 10.98 1.16 3.02
CA THR A 57 12.42 0.96 3.08
C THR A 57 12.84 -0.16 4.01
N ASP A 58 12.13 -0.37 5.11
CA ASP A 58 12.48 -1.37 6.11
C ASP A 58 11.59 -2.59 6.06
N PHE A 59 10.28 -2.41 6.07
CA PHE A 59 9.34 -3.51 6.15
C PHE A 59 8.05 -3.16 5.44
N LEU A 60 7.51 -4.13 4.72
CA LEU A 60 6.21 -3.98 4.04
C LEU A 60 5.37 -5.21 4.31
N LYS A 61 4.23 -5.00 4.92
CA LYS A 61 3.24 -6.04 5.14
C LYS A 61 2.09 -5.85 4.17
N VAL A 62 1.71 -6.89 3.46
CA VAL A 62 0.68 -6.83 2.43
C VAL A 62 -0.38 -7.88 2.70
N ARG A 63 -1.62 -7.47 2.60
CA ARG A 63 -2.77 -8.36 2.66
C ARG A 63 -3.70 -7.99 1.52
N THR A 64 -4.09 -8.97 0.72
CA THR A 64 -5.03 -8.76 -0.36
C THR A 64 -6.19 -9.74 -0.24
N SER A 65 -7.37 -9.24 -0.53
CA SER A 65 -8.59 -10.05 -0.56
C SER A 65 -9.36 -9.62 -1.81
N GLY A 66 -9.51 -10.52 -2.76
CA GLY A 66 -10.10 -10.20 -4.05
C GLY A 66 -9.04 -10.17 -5.13
N SER A 67 -9.25 -9.37 -6.17
CA SER A 67 -8.34 -9.31 -7.31
C SER A 67 -7.46 -8.06 -7.34
N GLY A 68 -7.38 -7.32 -6.24
CA GLY A 68 -6.52 -6.14 -6.15
C GLY A 68 -5.04 -6.47 -6.12
N SER A 69 -4.22 -5.46 -6.28
CA SER A 69 -2.77 -5.61 -6.33
C SER A 69 -2.09 -4.53 -5.49
N VAL A 70 -0.87 -4.84 -5.04
CA VAL A 70 -0.04 -3.87 -4.34
C VAL A 70 1.30 -3.80 -5.03
N GLY A 71 1.69 -2.58 -5.44
CA GLY A 71 3.01 -2.34 -5.99
C GLY A 71 3.88 -1.64 -4.95
N TYR A 72 5.18 -1.93 -4.95
CA TYR A 72 6.09 -1.33 -3.98
C TYR A 72 7.39 -0.89 -4.60
N LYS A 73 8.03 0.08 -3.96
CA LYS A 73 9.37 0.54 -4.30
C LYS A 73 10.29 0.32 -3.11
N GLY A 74 11.58 0.26 -3.37
CA GLY A 74 12.60 0.09 -2.33
C GLY A 74 12.92 -1.37 -2.10
N ASN A 75 13.63 -1.65 -1.04
CA ASN A 75 14.04 -3.00 -0.67
C ASN A 75 13.59 -3.34 0.75
N PRO A 76 12.29 -3.30 1.03
CA PRO A 76 11.81 -3.65 2.36
C PRO A 76 11.82 -5.15 2.55
N GLU A 77 11.83 -5.56 3.81
CA GLU A 77 11.51 -6.92 4.15
C GLU A 77 10.01 -7.13 3.93
N LEU A 78 9.64 -8.19 3.25
CA LEU A 78 8.26 -8.38 2.80
C LEU A 78 7.53 -9.46 3.58
N ASP A 79 6.31 -9.14 3.98
CA ASP A 79 5.36 -10.11 4.51
C ASP A 79 4.10 -9.99 3.66
N TYR A 80 3.88 -10.92 2.75
CA TYR A 80 2.86 -10.77 1.73
C TYR A 80 2.24 -12.11 1.36
N PRO A 81 1.02 -12.10 0.79
CA PRO A 81 0.45 -13.30 0.20
C PRO A 81 1.22 -13.68 -1.06
N LYS A 82 0.98 -14.89 -1.56
CA LYS A 82 1.74 -15.41 -2.71
C LYS A 82 1.47 -14.69 -4.01
N LYS A 83 0.43 -13.89 -4.08
CA LYS A 83 0.07 -13.16 -5.29
C LYS A 83 -0.48 -11.79 -4.92
N GLY A 84 -0.59 -10.91 -5.91
CA GLY A 84 -1.12 -9.57 -5.70
C GLY A 84 -0.06 -8.54 -5.35
N LEU A 85 1.19 -8.93 -5.28
CA LEU A 85 2.30 -8.02 -4.99
C LEU A 85 3.26 -7.98 -6.16
N TYR A 86 3.68 -6.78 -6.54
CA TYR A 86 4.69 -6.63 -7.58
C TYR A 86 5.59 -5.44 -7.25
N LYS A 87 6.79 -5.46 -7.80
CA LYS A 87 7.75 -4.38 -7.57
C LYS A 87 7.63 -3.32 -8.66
N LEU A 88 7.59 -2.09 -8.24
CA LEU A 88 7.54 -0.96 -9.17
C LEU A 88 8.90 -0.67 -9.79
#